data_a9897366f19f800ef00602d299818ae4
#
_entry.id   a9897366f19f800ef00602d299818ae4
#
_cell.length_a   1.000
_cell.length_b   1.000
_cell.length_c   1.000
_cell.angle_alpha   90.00
_cell.angle_beta   90.00
_cell.angle_gamma   90.00
#
_symmetry.space_group_name_H-M   'P 1'
#
loop_
_entity.id
_entity.type
_entity.pdbx_description
1 polymer ?
#
loop_
_entity_poly.entity_id
_entity_poly.type
_entity_poly.pdbx_seq_one_letter_code
_entity_poly.pdbx_strand_id
1 'polypeptide(L)'
;MFVLHIELKVKPGLQQALENTYLEIFQPAVSSQKGFHSVYLLRPTEDAADGYRLSLAFDHQTSQQEWVATDVHQQVWPQIANQCAEFSVRFYHTV
;
A
#
# COMPACT_ATOMS: atom_id res chain seq x y z
N MET A 1 9.44 -6.82 -13.51
CA MET A 1 9.08 -6.45 -12.12
C MET A 1 7.77 -7.10 -11.72
N PHE A 2 7.60 -7.29 -10.45
CA PHE A 2 6.36 -7.76 -9.85
C PHE A 2 5.64 -6.57 -9.24
N VAL A 3 4.41 -6.30 -9.69
CA VAL A 3 3.64 -5.11 -9.30
C VAL A 3 2.35 -5.54 -8.63
N LEU A 4 1.96 -4.85 -7.56
CA LEU A 4 0.66 -5.08 -6.96
C LEU A 4 -0.07 -3.74 -6.79
N HIS A 5 -1.37 -3.79 -7.06
CA HIS A 5 -2.28 -2.68 -6.84
C HIS A 5 -3.26 -3.06 -5.75
N ILE A 6 -3.36 -2.25 -4.72
CA ILE A 6 -4.31 -2.45 -3.64
C ILE A 6 -5.34 -1.34 -3.72
N GLU A 7 -6.58 -1.70 -4.05
CA GLU A 7 -7.70 -0.77 -4.03
C GLU A 7 -8.15 -0.62 -2.58
N LEU A 8 -8.21 0.62 -2.10
CA LEU A 8 -8.55 0.93 -0.73
C LEU A 8 -9.83 1.75 -0.70
N LYS A 9 -10.87 1.21 -0.10
CA LYS A 9 -12.09 1.98 0.17
C LYS A 9 -11.98 2.56 1.56
N VAL A 10 -11.62 3.83 1.66
CA VAL A 10 -11.34 4.50 2.93
C VAL A 10 -12.64 4.75 3.68
N LYS A 11 -12.63 4.55 5.00
CA LYS A 11 -13.77 4.89 5.85
C LYS A 11 -14.05 6.38 5.79
N PRO A 12 -15.34 6.82 5.82
CA PRO A 12 -15.68 8.24 5.75
C PRO A 12 -14.90 9.07 6.76
N GLY A 13 -14.32 10.17 6.27
CA GLY A 13 -13.57 11.11 7.12
C GLY A 13 -12.14 10.70 7.47
N LEU A 14 -11.67 9.53 7.03
CA LEU A 14 -10.32 9.04 7.34
C LEU A 14 -9.31 9.23 6.21
N GLN A 15 -9.65 9.98 5.16
CA GLN A 15 -8.76 10.18 4.00
C GLN A 15 -7.43 10.80 4.42
N GLN A 16 -7.48 11.88 5.20
CA GLN A 16 -6.25 12.53 5.65
C GLN A 16 -5.46 11.64 6.60
N ALA A 17 -6.12 10.91 7.47
CA ALA A 17 -5.45 9.97 8.37
C ALA A 17 -4.74 8.87 7.59
N LEU A 18 -5.36 8.35 6.53
CA LEU A 18 -4.73 7.36 5.65
C LEU A 18 -3.46 7.92 5.01
N GLU A 19 -3.53 9.13 4.47
CA GLU A 19 -2.37 9.77 3.84
C GLU A 19 -1.23 9.98 4.82
N ASN A 20 -1.55 10.42 6.04
CA ASN A 20 -0.54 10.61 7.09
C ASN A 20 0.11 9.28 7.49
N THR A 21 -0.68 8.23 7.69
CA THR A 21 -0.17 6.89 8.01
C THR A 21 0.72 6.36 6.90
N TYR A 22 0.32 6.55 5.65
CA TYR A 22 1.13 6.15 4.50
C TYR A 22 2.49 6.85 4.51
N LEU A 23 2.51 8.18 4.62
CA LEU A 23 3.74 8.96 4.55
C LEU A 23 4.67 8.72 5.74
N GLU A 24 4.12 8.61 6.94
CA GLU A 24 4.90 8.54 8.17
C GLU A 24 5.31 7.13 8.56
N ILE A 25 4.53 6.12 8.18
CA ILE A 25 4.70 4.75 8.68
C ILE A 25 4.93 3.75 7.53
N PHE A 26 4.04 3.68 6.57
CA PHE A 26 4.06 2.64 5.54
C PHE A 26 5.19 2.85 4.52
N GLN A 27 5.26 4.03 3.94
CA GLN A 27 6.26 4.36 2.92
C GLN A 27 7.69 4.13 3.42
N PRO A 28 8.10 4.65 4.59
CA PRO A 28 9.43 4.38 5.10
C PRO A 28 9.71 2.90 5.35
N ALA A 29 8.73 2.16 5.84
CA ALA A 29 8.89 0.75 6.16
C ALA A 29 9.11 -0.11 4.91
N VAL A 30 8.26 0.06 3.89
CA VAL A 30 8.38 -0.76 2.66
C VAL A 30 9.58 -0.34 1.82
N SER A 31 9.92 0.95 1.80
CA SER A 31 11.03 1.47 0.98
C SER A 31 12.40 0.96 1.41
N SER A 32 12.53 0.47 2.64
CA SER A 32 13.78 -0.08 3.16
C SER A 32 13.95 -1.58 2.85
N GLN A 33 12.97 -2.21 2.23
CA GLN A 33 13.00 -3.65 2.01
C GLN A 33 13.85 -4.03 0.81
N LYS A 34 14.48 -5.21 0.91
CA LYS A 34 15.27 -5.77 -0.18
C LYS A 34 14.36 -6.02 -1.39
N GLY A 35 14.85 -5.63 -2.57
CA GLY A 35 14.11 -5.80 -3.82
C GLY A 35 12.99 -4.80 -4.04
N PHE A 36 12.80 -3.85 -3.13
CA PHE A 36 11.84 -2.77 -3.32
C PHE A 36 12.22 -1.90 -4.51
N HIS A 37 11.25 -1.55 -5.35
CA HIS A 37 11.43 -0.65 -6.49
C HIS A 37 10.72 0.67 -6.29
N SER A 38 9.39 0.64 -6.04
CA SER A 38 8.60 1.87 -5.93
C SER A 38 7.32 1.67 -5.17
N VAL A 39 6.81 2.75 -4.58
CA VAL A 39 5.50 2.77 -3.93
C VAL A 39 4.84 4.13 -4.17
N TYR A 40 3.55 4.11 -4.45
CA TYR A 40 2.74 5.31 -4.61
C TYR A 40 1.39 5.09 -3.94
N LEU A 41 0.93 6.07 -3.19
CA LEU A 41 -0.47 6.15 -2.79
C LEU A 41 -1.15 7.15 -3.72
N LEU A 42 -2.14 6.68 -4.46
CA LEU A 42 -2.87 7.49 -5.45
C LEU A 42 -4.18 7.96 -4.83
N ARG A 43 -4.29 9.28 -4.69
CA ARG A 43 -5.51 9.94 -4.22
C ARG A 43 -6.44 10.14 -5.39
N PRO A 44 -7.75 9.80 -5.27
CA PRO A 44 -8.71 10.17 -6.31
C PRO A 44 -8.76 11.69 -6.47
N THR A 45 -9.00 12.14 -7.70
CA THR A 45 -9.04 13.57 -8.02
C THR A 45 -10.34 14.25 -7.54
N GLU A 46 -11.38 13.47 -7.31
CA GLU A 46 -12.66 13.99 -6.84
C GLU A 46 -12.61 14.20 -5.32
N ASP A 47 -13.09 15.36 -4.87
CA ASP A 47 -13.12 15.69 -3.44
C ASP A 47 -13.96 14.67 -2.67
N ALA A 48 -13.47 14.31 -1.49
CA ALA A 48 -14.12 13.37 -0.56
C ALA A 48 -14.34 11.96 -1.12
N ALA A 49 -13.79 11.62 -2.29
CA ALA A 49 -13.85 10.25 -2.80
C ALA A 49 -13.05 9.29 -1.90
N ASP A 50 -13.50 8.05 -1.81
CA ASP A 50 -12.95 7.04 -0.91
C ASP A 50 -12.05 6.00 -1.59
N GLY A 51 -11.99 6.00 -2.92
CA GLY A 51 -11.27 5.00 -3.71
C GLY A 51 -9.81 5.34 -3.93
N TYR A 52 -8.97 5.11 -2.93
CA TYR A 52 -7.52 5.24 -3.08
C TYR A 52 -6.92 3.99 -3.70
N ARG A 53 -5.74 4.14 -4.28
CA ARG A 53 -4.97 3.00 -4.79
C ARG A 53 -3.55 3.06 -4.25
N LEU A 54 -3.09 1.95 -3.68
CA LEU A 54 -1.70 1.77 -3.29
C LEU A 54 -1.03 0.92 -4.37
N SER A 55 0.01 1.48 -5.01
CA SER A 55 0.75 0.81 -6.06
C SER A 55 2.16 0.51 -5.59
N LEU A 56 2.55 -0.76 -5.58
CA LEU A 56 3.90 -1.18 -5.17
C LEU A 56 4.55 -1.98 -6.29
N ALA A 57 5.86 -1.84 -6.41
CA ALA A 57 6.65 -2.66 -7.33
C ALA A 57 7.89 -3.19 -6.61
N PHE A 58 8.16 -4.47 -6.83
CA PHE A 58 9.37 -5.16 -6.37
C PHE A 58 10.09 -5.75 -7.58
N ASP A 59 11.38 -5.99 -7.46
CA ASP A 59 12.16 -6.60 -8.52
C ASP A 59 11.61 -7.99 -8.87
N HIS A 60 11.23 -8.77 -7.83
CA HIS A 60 10.75 -10.14 -7.97
C HIS A 60 9.59 -10.42 -7.03
N GLN A 61 8.77 -11.39 -7.40
CA GLN A 61 7.66 -11.85 -6.56
C GLN A 61 8.16 -12.34 -5.19
N THR A 62 9.31 -13.01 -5.16
CA THR A 62 9.88 -13.49 -3.90
C THR A 62 10.21 -12.36 -2.93
N SER A 63 10.65 -11.22 -3.45
CA SER A 63 10.93 -10.04 -2.61
C SER A 63 9.64 -9.52 -1.96
N GLN A 64 8.55 -9.49 -2.70
CA GLN A 64 7.25 -9.10 -2.15
C GLN A 64 6.76 -10.10 -1.10
N GLN A 65 6.93 -11.39 -1.33
CA GLN A 65 6.56 -12.43 -0.36
C GLN A 65 7.39 -12.32 0.92
N GLU A 66 8.68 -12.02 0.80
CA GLU A 66 9.55 -11.79 1.96
C GLU A 66 9.10 -10.56 2.76
N TRP A 67 8.71 -9.49 2.07
CA TRP A 67 8.16 -8.30 2.71
C TRP A 67 6.93 -8.64 3.56
N VAL A 68 5.98 -9.38 2.99
CA VAL A 68 4.75 -9.76 3.68
C VAL A 68 5.05 -10.62 4.92
N ALA A 69 6.12 -11.42 4.88
CA ALA A 69 6.51 -12.29 5.99
C ALA A 69 7.25 -11.56 7.13
N THR A 70 7.62 -10.29 6.95
CA THR A 70 8.35 -9.56 7.99
C THR A 70 7.44 -9.15 9.15
N ASP A 71 8.02 -9.03 10.34
CA ASP A 71 7.32 -8.47 11.50
C ASP A 71 6.88 -7.03 11.24
N VAL A 72 7.69 -6.27 10.49
CA VAL A 72 7.37 -4.88 10.15
C VAL A 72 6.08 -4.80 9.34
N HIS A 73 5.90 -5.66 8.33
CA HIS A 73 4.66 -5.70 7.55
C HIS A 73 3.46 -5.99 8.46
N GLN A 74 3.61 -6.96 9.39
CA GLN A 74 2.53 -7.33 10.30
C GLN A 74 2.13 -6.17 11.23
N GLN A 75 3.02 -5.22 11.45
CA GLN A 75 2.76 -4.04 12.28
C GLN A 75 2.20 -2.86 11.48
N VAL A 76 2.71 -2.63 10.26
CA VAL A 76 2.35 -1.42 9.50
C VAL A 76 1.13 -1.59 8.61
N TRP A 77 0.94 -2.77 8.01
CA TRP A 77 -0.21 -3.00 7.13
C TRP A 77 -1.55 -2.83 7.86
N PRO A 78 -1.76 -3.37 9.07
CA PRO A 78 -3.03 -3.15 9.78
C PRO A 78 -3.36 -1.68 10.01
N GLN A 79 -2.36 -0.81 10.13
CA GLN A 79 -2.59 0.62 10.32
C GLN A 79 -3.19 1.27 9.08
N ILE A 80 -2.89 0.75 7.89
CA ILE A 80 -3.56 1.13 6.64
C ILE A 80 -4.94 0.46 6.56
N ALA A 81 -4.99 -0.86 6.71
CA ALA A 81 -6.20 -1.65 6.52
C ALA A 81 -7.34 -1.24 7.47
N ASN A 82 -7.00 -0.91 8.72
CA ASN A 82 -7.99 -0.52 9.73
C ASN A 82 -8.67 0.81 9.42
N GLN A 83 -8.10 1.62 8.53
CA GLN A 83 -8.69 2.88 8.08
C GLN A 83 -9.60 2.68 6.86
N CYS A 84 -9.70 1.46 6.36
CA CYS A 84 -10.47 1.12 5.18
C CYS A 84 -11.67 0.25 5.53
N ALA A 85 -12.81 0.52 4.87
CA ALA A 85 -14.00 -0.32 4.99
C ALA A 85 -13.78 -1.67 4.31
N GLU A 86 -13.03 -1.65 3.19
CA GLU A 86 -12.66 -2.85 2.45
C GLU A 86 -11.43 -2.56 1.61
N PHE A 87 -10.74 -3.61 1.18
CA PHE A 87 -9.64 -3.50 0.22
C PHE A 87 -9.58 -4.77 -0.62
N SER A 88 -8.96 -4.65 -1.79
CA SER A 88 -8.69 -5.78 -2.67
C SER A 88 -7.31 -5.64 -3.30
N VAL A 89 -6.66 -6.76 -3.61
CA VAL A 89 -5.31 -6.78 -4.15
C VAL A 89 -5.32 -7.44 -5.53
N ARG A 90 -4.60 -6.84 -6.47
CA ARG A 90 -4.38 -7.41 -7.80
C ARG A 90 -2.89 -7.41 -8.11
N PHE A 91 -2.40 -8.53 -8.63
CA PHE A 91 -0.98 -8.72 -8.94
C PHE A 91 -0.75 -8.67 -10.43
N TYR A 92 0.42 -8.14 -10.83
CA TYR A 92 0.81 -7.96 -12.23
C TYR A 92 2.29 -8.29 -12.42
N HIS A 93 2.65 -8.71 -13.60
CA HIS A 93 4.03 -8.70 -14.06
C HIS A 93 4.18 -7.61 -15.13
N THR A 94 5.30 -6.87 -15.08
CA THR A 94 5.62 -5.96 -16.19
C THR A 94 5.98 -6.78 -17.43
N VAL A 95 5.60 -6.26 -18.57
CA VAL A 95 5.89 -6.90 -19.87
C VAL A 95 7.10 -6.27 -20.55
#